data_fb6ba2286f69f6a22e7a3c0ea3c39f6e
#
_entry.id   fb6ba2286f69f6a22e7a3c0ea3c39f6e
#
_cell.length_a   1.000
_cell.length_b   1.000
_cell.length_c   1.000
_cell.angle_alpha   90.00
_cell.angle_beta   90.00
_cell.angle_gamma   90.00
#
_symmetry.space_group_name_H-M   'P 1'
#
loop_
_entity.id
_entity.type
_entity.pdbx_description
1 polymer ?
#
loop_
_entity_poly.entity_id
_entity_poly.type
_entity_poly.pdbx_seq_one_letter_code
_entity_poly.pdbx_strand_id
1 'polypeptide(L)'
;MLTSLRKLKFGTKMNLIVAIVVLVCIGIMALVIFSQSRSTLDKEAKTMLYNVAQRHANKIAPIFDESFALLENTQGVINNFLKAGITLDNKTIDESVSSLLDTSNWAKYAYVFLFEPYAHNGLQKDFVSKNGKSGYLMIYRDDDPTRIGGVHRVNAESKVLDFSAVQNAIQEKRSIFGVPVEITLEGESFHAVNAVVPLFSGNQLIGVLGMSINLDTIIQQIVLNKENSVYENDFISILSTGGVYAASDDISLFGKKIAEVNTHPSLQQITDAQAAHTSGVYEYINRHGKEAIGGVSTFEVWRNTGSFWSVLVSAPQTSVYAPLRKITITMLVSVLASFASIVFIISLFVRLALVKRLSSISNALFEFFKYLNHQRKDAPNPLKIIAQDELGQ
;
A
#
# COMPACT_ATOMS: atom_id res chain seq x y z
N MET A 1 51.90 -7.50 16.33
CA MET A 1 51.21 -8.69 15.84
C MET A 1 52.10 -9.67 15.09
N LEU A 2 52.98 -9.27 14.17
CA LEU A 2 53.91 -10.14 13.43
C LEU A 2 54.98 -10.83 14.31
N THR A 3 55.40 -10.25 15.41
CA THR A 3 56.40 -10.82 16.35
C THR A 3 55.83 -11.97 17.21
N SER A 4 54.51 -11.97 17.50
CA SER A 4 53.87 -13.05 18.25
C SER A 4 53.61 -14.29 17.37
N LEU A 5 53.39 -14.11 16.07
CA LEU A 5 53.24 -15.18 15.11
C LEU A 5 54.53 -16.03 14.93
N ARG A 6 55.72 -15.43 15.11
CA ARG A 6 57.00 -16.17 15.01
C ARG A 6 57.16 -17.24 16.07
N LYS A 7 56.54 -17.10 17.25
CA LYS A 7 56.65 -18.04 18.37
C LYS A 7 55.66 -19.23 18.32
N LEU A 8 54.70 -19.22 17.39
CA LEU A 8 53.71 -20.28 17.29
C LEU A 8 54.27 -21.53 16.58
N LYS A 9 53.83 -22.71 16.97
CA LYS A 9 54.15 -23.99 16.30
C LYS A 9 53.65 -23.95 14.86
N PHE A 10 54.32 -24.64 13.94
CA PHE A 10 54.02 -24.67 12.51
C PHE A 10 52.56 -24.98 12.20
N GLY A 11 51.99 -26.04 12.82
CA GLY A 11 50.57 -26.39 12.61
C GLY A 11 49.57 -25.29 13.04
N THR A 12 49.93 -24.56 14.14
CA THR A 12 49.08 -23.46 14.61
C THR A 12 49.10 -22.26 13.62
N LYS A 13 50.28 -21.97 13.04
CA LYS A 13 50.43 -20.90 12.04
C LYS A 13 49.58 -21.22 10.79
N MET A 14 49.68 -22.45 10.30
CA MET A 14 48.96 -22.91 9.12
C MET A 14 47.44 -22.86 9.36
N ASN A 15 46.96 -23.36 10.50
CA ASN A 15 45.55 -23.29 10.86
C ASN A 15 45.05 -21.84 10.94
N LEU A 16 45.84 -20.91 11.51
CA LEU A 16 45.48 -19.52 11.64
C LEU A 16 45.36 -18.83 10.25
N ILE A 17 46.32 -19.08 9.34
CA ILE A 17 46.26 -18.51 7.98
C ILE A 17 45.00 -19.02 7.23
N VAL A 18 44.77 -20.33 7.27
CA VAL A 18 43.62 -20.93 6.62
C VAL A 18 42.31 -20.40 7.23
N ALA A 19 42.23 -20.30 8.55
CA ALA A 19 41.06 -19.75 9.24
C ALA A 19 40.76 -18.32 8.82
N ILE A 20 41.82 -17.47 8.70
CA ILE A 20 41.65 -16.09 8.22
C ILE A 20 41.13 -16.06 6.77
N VAL A 21 41.74 -16.84 5.87
CA VAL A 21 41.31 -16.88 4.47
C VAL A 21 39.86 -17.36 4.37
N VAL A 22 39.48 -18.41 5.06
CA VAL A 22 38.12 -18.94 5.08
C VAL A 22 37.15 -17.90 5.64
N LEU A 23 37.49 -17.22 6.74
CA LEU A 23 36.65 -16.17 7.31
C LEU A 23 36.41 -15.01 6.32
N VAL A 24 37.47 -14.58 5.63
CA VAL A 24 37.35 -13.53 4.61
C VAL A 24 36.48 -13.96 3.46
N CYS A 25 36.68 -15.16 2.91
CA CYS A 25 35.86 -15.67 1.78
C CYS A 25 34.38 -15.79 2.17
N ILE A 26 34.08 -16.41 3.31
CA ILE A 26 32.70 -16.56 3.79
C ILE A 26 32.10 -15.20 4.12
N GLY A 27 32.86 -14.27 4.72
CA GLY A 27 32.43 -12.91 5.01
C GLY A 27 32.05 -12.13 3.76
N ILE A 28 32.88 -12.18 2.71
CA ILE A 28 32.55 -11.55 1.42
C ILE A 28 31.27 -12.14 0.83
N MET A 29 31.16 -13.48 0.80
CA MET A 29 29.96 -14.15 0.28
C MET A 29 28.70 -13.74 1.05
N ALA A 30 28.77 -13.68 2.38
CA ALA A 30 27.68 -13.25 3.23
C ALA A 30 27.25 -11.81 2.96
N LEU A 31 28.22 -10.89 2.78
CA LEU A 31 27.94 -9.50 2.44
C LEU A 31 27.25 -9.36 1.07
N VAL A 32 27.69 -10.11 0.07
CA VAL A 32 27.07 -10.11 -1.26
C VAL A 32 25.62 -10.61 -1.18
N ILE A 33 25.38 -11.74 -0.53
CA ILE A 33 24.04 -12.31 -0.37
C ILE A 33 23.13 -11.35 0.40
N PHE A 34 23.61 -10.74 1.48
CA PHE A 34 22.86 -9.77 2.27
C PHE A 34 22.46 -8.54 1.43
N SER A 35 23.42 -7.95 0.71
CA SER A 35 23.19 -6.79 -0.15
C SER A 35 22.18 -7.11 -1.25
N GLN A 36 22.32 -8.24 -1.91
CA GLN A 36 21.41 -8.67 -2.97
C GLN A 36 20.00 -8.96 -2.43
N SER A 37 19.89 -9.66 -1.30
CA SER A 37 18.61 -9.95 -0.66
C SER A 37 17.89 -8.67 -0.23
N ARG A 38 18.61 -7.68 0.32
CA ARG A 38 18.04 -6.39 0.69
C ARG A 38 17.52 -5.64 -0.54
N SER A 39 18.31 -5.56 -1.62
CA SER A 39 17.91 -4.89 -2.84
C SER A 39 16.69 -5.54 -3.50
N THR A 40 16.64 -6.87 -3.52
CA THR A 40 15.52 -7.64 -4.06
C THR A 40 14.25 -7.39 -3.25
N LEU A 41 14.32 -7.50 -1.91
CA LEU A 41 13.18 -7.26 -1.03
C LEU A 41 12.66 -5.82 -1.14
N ASP A 42 13.55 -4.84 -1.26
CA ASP A 42 13.15 -3.44 -1.44
C ASP A 42 12.36 -3.25 -2.74
N LYS A 43 12.88 -3.79 -3.85
CA LYS A 43 12.21 -3.72 -5.15
C LYS A 43 10.87 -4.45 -5.15
N GLU A 44 10.82 -5.65 -4.57
CA GLU A 44 9.58 -6.44 -4.49
C GLU A 44 8.53 -5.74 -3.62
N ALA A 45 8.93 -5.19 -2.46
CA ALA A 45 8.03 -4.46 -1.58
C ALA A 45 7.45 -3.21 -2.24
N LYS A 46 8.29 -2.42 -2.91
CA LYS A 46 7.86 -1.25 -3.67
C LYS A 46 6.86 -1.62 -4.76
N THR A 47 7.17 -2.67 -5.53
CA THR A 47 6.27 -3.18 -6.56
C THR A 47 4.95 -3.70 -5.98
N MET A 48 5.02 -4.43 -4.87
CA MET A 48 3.85 -4.99 -4.21
C MET A 48 2.91 -3.91 -3.69
N LEU A 49 3.43 -2.91 -2.96
CA LEU A 49 2.64 -1.81 -2.42
C LEU A 49 1.98 -0.99 -3.54
N TYR A 50 2.71 -0.75 -4.63
CA TYR A 50 2.15 -0.08 -5.80
C TYR A 50 1.02 -0.89 -6.45
N ASN A 51 1.25 -2.19 -6.68
CA ASN A 51 0.24 -3.06 -7.29
C ASN A 51 -1.02 -3.18 -6.43
N VAL A 52 -0.87 -3.19 -5.11
CA VAL A 52 -2.02 -3.21 -4.19
C VAL A 52 -2.78 -1.89 -4.25
N ALA A 53 -2.07 -0.75 -4.25
CA ALA A 53 -2.70 0.55 -4.42
C ALA A 53 -3.47 0.64 -5.75
N GLN A 54 -2.86 0.18 -6.85
CA GLN A 54 -3.49 0.14 -8.16
C GLN A 54 -4.71 -0.80 -8.20
N ARG A 55 -4.60 -1.98 -7.58
CA ARG A 55 -5.72 -2.91 -7.48
C ARG A 55 -6.92 -2.29 -6.78
N HIS A 56 -6.70 -1.55 -5.69
CA HIS A 56 -7.79 -0.87 -4.97
C HIS A 56 -8.31 0.33 -5.74
N ALA A 57 -7.46 1.11 -6.38
CA ALA A 57 -7.88 2.19 -7.27
C ALA A 57 -8.78 1.65 -8.40
N ASN A 58 -8.39 0.54 -9.03
CA ASN A 58 -9.19 -0.14 -10.07
C ASN A 58 -10.50 -0.77 -9.56
N LYS A 59 -10.65 -0.98 -8.26
CA LYS A 59 -11.93 -1.40 -7.66
C LYS A 59 -12.83 -0.20 -7.35
N ILE A 60 -12.25 0.93 -6.96
CA ILE A 60 -12.99 2.12 -6.50
C ILE A 60 -13.44 2.98 -7.68
N ALA A 61 -12.57 3.20 -8.66
CA ALA A 61 -12.89 4.04 -9.82
C ALA A 61 -14.18 3.62 -10.53
N PRO A 62 -14.44 2.33 -10.83
CA PRO A 62 -15.70 1.89 -11.45
C PRO A 62 -16.95 2.18 -10.63
N ILE A 63 -16.85 2.23 -9.29
CA ILE A 63 -17.97 2.57 -8.40
C ILE A 63 -18.45 3.99 -8.68
N PHE A 64 -17.49 4.91 -8.81
CA PHE A 64 -17.79 6.31 -9.10
C PHE A 64 -18.23 6.51 -10.56
N ASP A 65 -17.59 5.80 -11.49
CA ASP A 65 -17.94 5.83 -12.91
C ASP A 65 -19.37 5.32 -13.14
N GLU A 66 -19.79 4.23 -12.48
CA GLU A 66 -21.16 3.71 -12.52
C GLU A 66 -22.15 4.75 -12.02
N SER A 67 -21.87 5.37 -10.87
CA SER A 67 -22.74 6.39 -10.29
C SER A 67 -22.92 7.58 -11.22
N PHE A 68 -21.86 8.05 -11.86
CA PHE A 68 -21.96 9.13 -12.84
C PHE A 68 -22.67 8.73 -14.13
N ALA A 69 -22.43 7.50 -14.62
CA ALA A 69 -23.12 7.00 -15.80
C ALA A 69 -24.64 6.96 -15.59
N LEU A 70 -25.08 6.51 -14.41
CA LEU A 70 -26.50 6.52 -14.05
C LEU A 70 -27.06 7.94 -13.97
N LEU A 71 -26.34 8.87 -13.35
CA LEU A 71 -26.74 10.27 -13.27
C LEU A 71 -26.85 10.93 -14.66
N GLU A 72 -25.83 10.79 -15.51
CA GLU A 72 -25.83 11.40 -16.85
C GLU A 72 -26.88 10.77 -17.77
N ASN A 73 -27.13 9.47 -17.65
CA ASN A 73 -28.21 8.83 -18.40
C ASN A 73 -29.57 9.38 -17.99
N THR A 74 -29.85 9.48 -16.69
CA THR A 74 -31.10 10.05 -16.18
C THR A 74 -31.23 11.55 -16.51
N GLN A 75 -30.14 12.30 -16.37
CA GLN A 75 -30.07 13.70 -16.85
C GLN A 75 -30.46 13.81 -18.34
N GLY A 76 -29.90 12.94 -19.19
CA GLY A 76 -30.18 12.90 -20.61
C GLY A 76 -31.66 12.65 -20.92
N VAL A 77 -32.29 11.72 -20.20
CA VAL A 77 -33.72 11.44 -20.32
C VAL A 77 -34.57 12.67 -19.95
N ILE A 78 -34.29 13.25 -18.77
CA ILE A 78 -35.01 14.44 -18.30
C ILE A 78 -34.82 15.61 -19.25
N ASN A 79 -33.60 15.90 -19.67
CA ASN A 79 -33.32 17.02 -20.59
C ASN A 79 -34.00 16.82 -21.98
N ASN A 80 -34.08 15.58 -22.48
CA ASN A 80 -34.74 15.28 -23.72
C ASN A 80 -36.26 15.45 -23.64
N PHE A 81 -36.90 15.05 -22.54
CA PHE A 81 -38.33 15.30 -22.35
C PHE A 81 -38.63 16.79 -22.35
N LEU A 82 -37.86 17.58 -21.63
CA LEU A 82 -38.03 19.05 -21.62
C LEU A 82 -37.79 19.69 -22.99
N LYS A 83 -36.78 19.22 -23.73
CA LYS A 83 -36.51 19.70 -25.07
C LYS A 83 -37.65 19.37 -26.06
N ALA A 84 -38.31 18.23 -25.86
CA ALA A 84 -39.49 17.83 -26.65
C ALA A 84 -40.77 18.58 -26.24
N GLY A 85 -40.71 19.49 -25.27
CA GLY A 85 -41.89 20.20 -24.76
C GLY A 85 -42.78 19.34 -23.86
N ILE A 86 -42.29 18.19 -23.42
CA ILE A 86 -43.02 17.31 -22.50
C ILE A 86 -42.89 17.90 -21.11
N THR A 87 -44.01 18.19 -20.46
CA THR A 87 -44.02 18.64 -19.08
C THR A 87 -43.64 17.49 -18.17
N LEU A 88 -42.58 17.66 -17.35
CA LEU A 88 -42.23 16.70 -16.31
C LEU A 88 -43.27 16.77 -15.19
N ASP A 89 -44.12 15.79 -15.11
CA ASP A 89 -44.97 15.61 -13.96
C ASP A 89 -44.20 14.95 -12.78
N ASN A 90 -44.74 15.08 -11.59
CA ASN A 90 -44.12 14.52 -10.38
C ASN A 90 -43.89 13.01 -10.49
N LYS A 91 -44.81 12.28 -11.16
CA LYS A 91 -44.69 10.84 -11.33
C LYS A 91 -43.52 10.44 -12.21
N THR A 92 -43.31 11.12 -13.33
CA THR A 92 -42.18 10.88 -14.24
C THR A 92 -40.84 11.15 -13.52
N ILE A 93 -40.76 12.20 -12.71
CA ILE A 93 -39.56 12.49 -11.91
C ILE A 93 -39.37 11.43 -10.84
N ASP A 94 -40.43 11.08 -10.08
CA ASP A 94 -40.39 10.05 -9.03
C ASP A 94 -39.90 8.71 -9.61
N GLU A 95 -40.45 8.25 -10.72
CA GLU A 95 -40.03 7.00 -11.37
C GLU A 95 -38.60 7.06 -11.90
N SER A 96 -38.18 8.18 -12.48
CA SER A 96 -36.84 8.34 -13.04
C SER A 96 -35.76 8.33 -11.92
N VAL A 97 -36.00 9.07 -10.84
CA VAL A 97 -35.00 9.19 -9.75
C VAL A 97 -35.04 7.97 -8.84
N SER A 98 -36.21 7.35 -8.62
CA SER A 98 -36.29 6.08 -7.90
C SER A 98 -35.56 4.97 -8.66
N SER A 99 -35.77 4.85 -9.99
CA SER A 99 -35.05 3.88 -10.83
C SER A 99 -33.54 4.13 -10.86
N LEU A 100 -33.13 5.40 -10.90
CA LEU A 100 -31.72 5.78 -10.80
C LEU A 100 -31.09 5.23 -9.53
N LEU A 101 -31.75 5.43 -8.38
CA LEU A 101 -31.22 5.01 -7.08
C LEU A 101 -31.29 3.49 -6.91
N ASP A 102 -32.39 2.86 -7.31
CA ASP A 102 -32.60 1.41 -7.23
C ASP A 102 -31.61 0.59 -8.10
N THR A 103 -31.06 1.23 -9.11
CA THR A 103 -30.01 0.62 -9.98
C THR A 103 -28.60 0.76 -9.39
N SER A 104 -28.40 1.68 -8.46
CA SER A 104 -27.08 1.95 -7.86
C SER A 104 -26.83 1.05 -6.66
N ASN A 105 -25.75 0.27 -6.70
CA ASN A 105 -25.32 -0.55 -5.54
C ASN A 105 -24.60 0.25 -4.45
N TRP A 106 -24.34 1.55 -4.65
CA TRP A 106 -23.44 2.32 -3.80
C TRP A 106 -24.04 3.59 -3.21
N ALA A 107 -25.11 4.09 -3.81
CA ALA A 107 -25.76 5.29 -3.33
C ALA A 107 -26.87 4.96 -2.32
N LYS A 108 -26.92 5.73 -1.25
CA LYS A 108 -27.95 5.63 -0.20
C LYS A 108 -29.10 6.60 -0.43
N TYR A 109 -28.80 7.75 -1.03
CA TYR A 109 -29.77 8.78 -1.36
C TYR A 109 -29.58 9.26 -2.79
N ALA A 110 -30.68 9.56 -3.45
CA ALA A 110 -30.72 10.37 -4.66
C ALA A 110 -31.64 11.57 -4.43
N TYR A 111 -31.36 12.68 -5.12
CA TYR A 111 -32.17 13.89 -4.99
C TYR A 111 -32.21 14.66 -6.28
N VAL A 112 -33.32 15.33 -6.52
CA VAL A 112 -33.49 16.28 -7.61
C VAL A 112 -34.00 17.60 -7.05
N PHE A 113 -33.35 18.69 -7.43
CA PHE A 113 -33.78 20.04 -7.10
C PHE A 113 -34.09 20.79 -8.40
N LEU A 114 -35.33 21.29 -8.54
CA LEU A 114 -35.78 22.04 -9.67
C LEU A 114 -36.14 23.47 -9.25
N PHE A 115 -35.65 24.47 -9.97
CA PHE A 115 -36.00 25.87 -9.72
C PHE A 115 -37.48 26.11 -9.92
N GLU A 116 -38.05 27.04 -9.15
CA GLU A 116 -39.50 27.32 -9.07
C GLU A 116 -40.23 27.43 -10.43
N PRO A 117 -39.69 28.11 -11.47
CA PRO A 117 -40.42 28.24 -12.73
C PRO A 117 -40.63 26.93 -13.51
N TYR A 118 -39.86 25.87 -13.14
CA TYR A 118 -39.81 24.61 -13.88
C TYR A 118 -40.53 23.45 -13.19
N ALA A 119 -40.90 23.62 -11.95
CA ALA A 119 -41.65 22.61 -11.21
C ALA A 119 -43.13 22.96 -11.16
N HIS A 120 -43.85 22.61 -12.20
CA HIS A 120 -45.30 22.75 -12.18
C HIS A 120 -45.94 21.69 -11.29
N ASN A 121 -46.81 22.13 -10.37
CA ASN A 121 -47.58 21.28 -9.46
C ASN A 121 -46.74 20.51 -8.40
N GLY A 122 -45.57 21.01 -8.01
CA GLY A 122 -44.87 20.49 -6.87
C GLY A 122 -45.74 20.52 -5.61
N LEU A 123 -45.70 19.47 -4.82
CA LEU A 123 -46.38 19.45 -3.54
C LEU A 123 -45.75 20.54 -2.67
N GLN A 124 -46.54 21.37 -2.00
CA GLN A 124 -46.06 22.44 -1.13
C GLN A 124 -45.01 21.95 -0.09
N LYS A 125 -45.15 20.70 0.33
CA LYS A 125 -44.20 20.03 1.24
C LYS A 125 -42.78 19.86 0.71
N ASP A 126 -42.59 19.91 -0.62
CA ASP A 126 -41.29 19.73 -1.27
C ASP A 126 -40.64 21.07 -1.63
N PHE A 127 -41.33 22.16 -1.39
CA PHE A 127 -40.79 23.50 -1.64
C PHE A 127 -39.77 23.87 -0.57
N VAL A 128 -38.57 24.20 -1.03
CA VAL A 128 -37.49 24.66 -0.15
C VAL A 128 -36.94 26.00 -0.67
N SER A 129 -36.56 26.84 0.27
CA SER A 129 -35.87 28.09 -0.04
C SER A 129 -34.65 28.22 0.85
N LYS A 130 -33.48 28.28 0.27
CA LYS A 130 -32.21 28.40 0.98
C LYS A 130 -31.13 29.04 0.13
N ASN A 131 -30.28 29.88 0.71
CA ASN A 131 -29.15 30.52 0.04
C ASN A 131 -29.54 31.27 -1.25
N GLY A 132 -30.70 31.93 -1.22
CA GLY A 132 -31.21 32.68 -2.39
C GLY A 132 -31.71 31.80 -3.54
N LYS A 133 -31.87 30.51 -3.34
CA LYS A 133 -32.42 29.54 -4.28
C LYS A 133 -33.74 29.01 -3.76
N SER A 134 -34.79 29.09 -4.58
CA SER A 134 -36.11 28.57 -4.26
C SER A 134 -36.55 27.58 -5.34
N GLY A 135 -37.14 26.50 -4.90
CA GLY A 135 -37.58 25.47 -5.81
C GLY A 135 -38.09 24.21 -5.09
N TYR A 136 -38.29 23.16 -5.83
CA TYR A 136 -38.80 21.89 -5.34
C TYR A 136 -37.67 20.87 -5.23
N LEU A 137 -37.49 20.33 -4.02
CA LEU A 137 -36.49 19.33 -3.68
C LEU A 137 -37.21 17.99 -3.39
N MET A 138 -36.88 16.99 -4.16
CA MET A 138 -37.35 15.63 -3.95
C MET A 138 -36.15 14.76 -3.57
N ILE A 139 -36.25 14.03 -2.47
CA ILE A 139 -35.20 13.17 -1.94
C ILE A 139 -35.74 11.74 -1.87
N TYR A 140 -34.93 10.80 -2.29
CA TYR A 140 -35.22 9.36 -2.29
C TYR A 140 -34.14 8.66 -1.48
N ARG A 141 -34.56 7.65 -0.74
CA ARG A 141 -33.70 6.79 0.07
C ARG A 141 -33.85 5.36 -0.41
N ASP A 142 -32.75 4.66 -0.47
CA ASP A 142 -32.70 3.21 -0.59
C ASP A 142 -32.28 2.60 0.75
N ASP A 143 -33.12 1.72 1.28
CA ASP A 143 -32.87 1.05 2.55
C ASP A 143 -31.87 -0.10 2.41
N ASP A 144 -31.76 -0.70 1.22
CA ASP A 144 -30.82 -1.80 0.94
C ASP A 144 -30.34 -1.73 -0.53
N PRO A 145 -29.31 -0.94 -0.83
CA PRO A 145 -28.77 -0.80 -2.20
C PRO A 145 -28.28 -2.11 -2.84
N THR A 146 -28.22 -3.21 -2.09
CA THR A 146 -27.80 -4.52 -2.61
C THR A 146 -28.95 -5.30 -3.26
N ARG A 147 -30.18 -4.79 -3.18
CA ARG A 147 -31.41 -5.45 -3.68
C ARG A 147 -32.25 -4.49 -4.48
N ILE A 148 -32.84 -4.98 -5.55
CA ILE A 148 -33.81 -4.23 -6.34
C ILE A 148 -35.08 -4.02 -5.49
N GLY A 149 -35.58 -2.78 -5.46
CA GLY A 149 -36.71 -2.34 -4.66
C GLY A 149 -36.29 -1.79 -3.31
N GLY A 150 -37.24 -1.17 -2.59
CA GLY A 150 -36.96 -0.54 -1.29
C GLY A 150 -36.73 0.96 -1.36
N VAL A 151 -36.60 1.51 -2.55
CA VAL A 151 -36.51 2.96 -2.77
C VAL A 151 -37.83 3.63 -2.46
N HIS A 152 -37.79 4.63 -1.59
CA HIS A 152 -38.95 5.43 -1.22
C HIS A 152 -38.59 6.90 -1.09
N ARG A 153 -39.60 7.74 -1.27
CA ARG A 153 -39.46 9.18 -1.15
C ARG A 153 -39.49 9.59 0.32
N VAL A 154 -38.55 10.45 0.69
CA VAL A 154 -38.43 10.99 2.04
C VAL A 154 -38.71 12.48 2.09
N ASN A 155 -38.76 13.08 3.28
CA ASN A 155 -39.02 14.50 3.43
C ASN A 155 -37.93 15.37 2.81
N ALA A 156 -38.32 16.47 2.19
CA ALA A 156 -37.38 17.44 1.65
C ALA A 156 -36.62 18.14 2.78
N GLU A 157 -35.31 17.92 2.85
CA GLU A 157 -34.42 18.60 3.77
C GLU A 157 -33.54 19.61 3.04
N SER A 158 -33.76 20.90 3.29
CA SER A 158 -33.00 21.98 2.62
C SER A 158 -31.49 21.95 2.81
N LYS A 159 -30.96 21.12 3.74
CA LYS A 159 -29.52 20.83 3.92
C LYS A 159 -28.85 20.34 2.64
N VAL A 160 -29.58 19.63 1.76
CA VAL A 160 -29.02 19.16 0.47
C VAL A 160 -28.49 20.31 -0.36
N LEU A 161 -29.11 21.50 -0.25
CA LEU A 161 -28.64 22.71 -0.94
C LEU A 161 -27.34 23.29 -0.35
N ASP A 162 -26.90 22.83 0.82
CA ASP A 162 -25.61 23.21 1.41
C ASP A 162 -24.46 22.31 0.93
N PHE A 163 -24.75 21.19 0.29
CA PHE A 163 -23.70 20.34 -0.25
C PHE A 163 -22.86 21.10 -1.28
N SER A 164 -21.55 21.14 -1.07
CA SER A 164 -20.65 21.87 -1.97
C SER A 164 -20.77 21.39 -3.42
N ALA A 165 -21.01 20.10 -3.64
CA ALA A 165 -21.24 19.55 -4.97
C ALA A 165 -22.49 20.13 -5.63
N VAL A 166 -23.59 20.33 -4.88
CA VAL A 166 -24.82 20.94 -5.37
C VAL A 166 -24.59 22.42 -5.72
N GLN A 167 -23.94 23.15 -4.81
CA GLN A 167 -23.65 24.57 -5.04
C GLN A 167 -22.74 24.77 -6.26
N ASN A 168 -21.68 23.99 -6.37
CA ASN A 168 -20.76 24.08 -7.49
C ASN A 168 -21.40 23.65 -8.82
N ALA A 169 -22.23 22.58 -8.83
CA ALA A 169 -22.95 22.14 -10.05
C ALA A 169 -23.90 23.25 -10.56
N ILE A 170 -24.56 23.96 -9.67
CA ILE A 170 -25.42 25.10 -10.04
C ILE A 170 -24.59 26.28 -10.57
N GLN A 171 -23.47 26.60 -9.93
CA GLN A 171 -22.61 27.74 -10.26
C GLN A 171 -21.82 27.48 -11.55
N GLU A 172 -21.19 26.33 -11.66
CA GLU A 172 -20.28 26.00 -12.76
C GLU A 172 -21.00 25.36 -13.95
N LYS A 173 -22.26 24.95 -13.76
CA LYS A 173 -23.12 24.35 -14.79
C LYS A 173 -22.50 23.10 -15.45
N ARG A 174 -21.78 22.30 -14.67
CA ARG A 174 -21.14 21.06 -15.10
C ARG A 174 -21.31 19.97 -14.05
N SER A 175 -21.01 18.74 -14.41
CA SER A 175 -20.97 17.61 -13.48
C SER A 175 -19.89 17.83 -12.41
N ILE A 176 -20.24 17.60 -11.15
CA ILE A 176 -19.36 17.81 -9.98
C ILE A 176 -19.31 16.53 -9.15
N PHE A 177 -18.10 16.15 -8.79
CA PHE A 177 -17.85 15.18 -7.73
C PHE A 177 -17.35 15.94 -6.50
N GLY A 178 -18.08 15.80 -5.40
CA GLY A 178 -17.81 16.56 -4.18
C GLY A 178 -16.62 16.05 -3.39
N VAL A 179 -16.36 16.70 -2.27
CA VAL A 179 -15.42 16.21 -1.26
C VAL A 179 -16.13 15.25 -0.30
N PRO A 180 -15.41 14.35 0.36
CA PRO A 180 -15.96 13.50 1.42
C PRO A 180 -16.56 14.34 2.54
N VAL A 181 -17.76 13.99 2.95
CA VAL A 181 -18.53 14.72 3.97
C VAL A 181 -19.38 13.76 4.79
N GLU A 182 -19.49 14.01 6.10
CA GLU A 182 -20.50 13.37 6.91
C GLU A 182 -21.87 14.03 6.65
N ILE A 183 -22.85 13.24 6.23
CA ILE A 183 -24.20 13.69 5.92
C ILE A 183 -25.15 13.17 6.99
N THR A 184 -26.05 14.04 7.44
CA THR A 184 -27.17 13.62 8.30
C THR A 184 -28.47 13.94 7.58
N LEU A 185 -29.19 12.90 7.13
CA LEU A 185 -30.52 12.99 6.54
C LEU A 185 -31.45 12.07 7.30
N GLU A 186 -32.69 12.50 7.55
CA GLU A 186 -33.69 11.77 8.34
C GLU A 186 -33.20 11.32 9.72
N GLY A 187 -32.27 12.06 10.32
CA GLY A 187 -31.67 11.73 11.63
C GLY A 187 -30.60 10.65 11.58
N GLU A 188 -30.27 10.10 10.42
CA GLU A 188 -29.21 9.13 10.23
C GLU A 188 -27.96 9.81 9.65
N SER A 189 -26.80 9.58 10.30
CA SER A 189 -25.50 10.09 9.85
C SER A 189 -24.69 9.00 9.19
N PHE A 190 -24.02 9.33 8.07
CA PHE A 190 -23.12 8.43 7.36
C PHE A 190 -22.09 9.23 6.56
N HIS A 191 -20.97 8.59 6.24
CA HIS A 191 -19.92 9.18 5.43
C HIS A 191 -20.25 9.03 3.95
N ALA A 192 -20.23 10.12 3.20
CA ALA A 192 -20.61 10.12 1.80
C ALA A 192 -19.75 11.04 0.95
N VAL A 193 -19.85 10.84 -0.35
CA VAL A 193 -19.48 11.80 -1.37
C VAL A 193 -20.67 12.02 -2.30
N ASN A 194 -20.87 13.28 -2.71
CA ASN A 194 -21.98 13.64 -3.57
C ASN A 194 -21.52 13.75 -5.03
N ALA A 195 -22.16 13.02 -5.92
CA ALA A 195 -22.08 13.19 -7.36
C ALA A 195 -23.30 13.98 -7.83
N VAL A 196 -23.10 15.04 -8.61
CA VAL A 196 -24.19 15.95 -9.01
C VAL A 196 -24.03 16.34 -10.47
N VAL A 197 -25.12 16.30 -11.22
CA VAL A 197 -25.20 16.76 -12.61
C VAL A 197 -26.24 17.87 -12.75
N PRO A 198 -25.99 18.90 -13.57
CA PRO A 198 -26.93 19.99 -13.81
C PRO A 198 -28.04 19.53 -14.78
N LEU A 199 -29.26 20.02 -14.58
CA LEU A 199 -30.40 19.80 -15.48
C LEU A 199 -30.65 21.02 -16.34
N PHE A 200 -30.91 20.81 -17.63
CA PHE A 200 -31.11 21.88 -18.60
C PHE A 200 -32.41 21.73 -19.38
N SER A 201 -33.05 22.85 -19.65
CA SER A 201 -34.06 22.97 -20.71
C SER A 201 -33.48 23.84 -21.83
N GLY A 202 -33.08 23.23 -22.95
CA GLY A 202 -32.23 23.92 -23.93
C GLY A 202 -30.89 24.34 -23.32
N ASN A 203 -30.60 25.64 -23.29
CA ASN A 203 -29.37 26.18 -22.68
C ASN A 203 -29.60 26.74 -21.26
N GLN A 204 -30.82 26.65 -20.76
CA GLN A 204 -31.14 27.20 -19.44
C GLN A 204 -31.01 26.16 -18.35
N LEU A 205 -30.22 26.45 -17.31
CA LEU A 205 -30.14 25.63 -16.12
C LEU A 205 -31.49 25.67 -15.37
N ILE A 206 -32.08 24.54 -15.14
CA ILE A 206 -33.40 24.40 -14.49
C ILE A 206 -33.32 23.74 -13.11
N GLY A 207 -32.19 23.14 -12.80
CA GLY A 207 -31.99 22.43 -11.53
C GLY A 207 -30.77 21.55 -11.53
N VAL A 208 -30.73 20.61 -10.61
CA VAL A 208 -29.67 19.59 -10.46
C VAL A 208 -30.25 18.25 -10.06
N LEU A 209 -29.58 17.19 -10.47
CA LEU A 209 -29.81 15.82 -10.04
C LEU A 209 -28.55 15.30 -9.35
N GLY A 210 -28.66 14.65 -8.20
CA GLY A 210 -27.52 14.17 -7.48
C GLY A 210 -27.75 12.87 -6.73
N MET A 211 -26.64 12.22 -6.36
CA MET A 211 -26.60 11.01 -5.54
C MET A 211 -25.58 11.19 -4.42
N SER A 212 -25.91 10.63 -3.25
CA SER A 212 -24.99 10.51 -2.13
C SER A 212 -24.47 9.07 -2.05
N ILE A 213 -23.23 8.88 -2.51
CA ILE A 213 -22.54 7.58 -2.52
C ILE A 213 -22.06 7.28 -1.11
N ASN A 214 -22.40 6.10 -0.60
CA ASN A 214 -22.07 5.67 0.76
C ASN A 214 -20.61 5.20 0.84
N LEU A 215 -19.76 5.99 1.48
CA LEU A 215 -18.35 5.64 1.69
C LEU A 215 -18.15 4.62 2.81
N ASP A 216 -19.07 4.47 3.76
CA ASP A 216 -18.95 3.49 4.84
C ASP A 216 -18.88 2.06 4.30
N THR A 217 -19.66 1.76 3.25
CA THR A 217 -19.59 0.46 2.54
C THR A 217 -18.22 0.23 1.90
N ILE A 218 -17.66 1.26 1.26
CA ILE A 218 -16.32 1.20 0.66
C ILE A 218 -15.24 1.02 1.73
N ILE A 219 -15.36 1.74 2.86
CA ILE A 219 -14.45 1.62 4.00
C ILE A 219 -14.43 0.18 4.51
N GLN A 220 -15.60 -0.42 4.75
CA GLN A 220 -15.71 -1.79 5.25
C GLN A 220 -15.14 -2.83 4.28
N GLN A 221 -15.44 -2.71 3.01
CA GLN A 221 -15.06 -3.71 2.02
C GLN A 221 -13.58 -3.62 1.59
N ILE A 222 -12.99 -2.44 1.60
CA ILE A 222 -11.65 -2.21 1.07
C ILE A 222 -10.64 -1.90 2.17
N VAL A 223 -10.92 -0.92 3.01
CA VAL A 223 -9.94 -0.38 3.97
C VAL A 223 -9.82 -1.27 5.20
N LEU A 224 -10.92 -1.69 5.78
CA LEU A 224 -10.96 -2.48 7.00
C LEU A 224 -10.88 -4.00 6.77
N ASN A 225 -10.96 -4.45 5.52
CA ASN A 225 -10.84 -5.88 5.19
C ASN A 225 -9.37 -6.33 5.31
N LYS A 226 -9.08 -7.10 6.36
CA LYS A 226 -7.72 -7.62 6.63
C LYS A 226 -7.15 -8.52 5.54
N GLU A 227 -7.98 -9.10 4.68
CA GLU A 227 -7.52 -9.88 3.53
C GLU A 227 -6.79 -9.01 2.49
N ASN A 228 -6.98 -7.71 2.54
CA ASN A 228 -6.27 -6.75 1.70
C ASN A 228 -4.89 -6.34 2.25
N SER A 229 -4.57 -6.68 3.50
CA SER A 229 -3.28 -6.43 4.14
C SER A 229 -2.18 -7.30 3.52
N VAL A 230 -1.02 -6.72 3.28
CA VAL A 230 0.16 -7.37 2.69
C VAL A 230 1.29 -7.49 3.69
N TYR A 231 1.42 -6.51 4.56
CA TYR A 231 2.44 -6.45 5.60
C TYR A 231 1.80 -6.24 6.96
N GLU A 232 2.47 -6.69 8.00
CA GLU A 232 2.05 -6.40 9.36
C GLU A 232 2.04 -4.88 9.60
N ASN A 233 0.92 -4.36 10.12
CA ASN A 233 0.70 -2.93 10.35
C ASN A 233 0.76 -2.06 9.08
N ASP A 234 0.45 -2.60 7.92
CA ASP A 234 0.15 -1.78 6.76
C ASP A 234 -1.24 -1.13 6.91
N PHE A 235 -1.47 -0.08 6.16
CA PHE A 235 -2.78 0.59 6.12
C PHE A 235 -3.10 1.09 4.71
N ILE A 236 -4.39 1.12 4.44
CA ILE A 236 -4.94 1.62 3.19
C ILE A 236 -5.68 2.92 3.50
N SER A 237 -5.41 3.96 2.73
CA SER A 237 -6.14 5.22 2.77
C SER A 237 -6.62 5.60 1.39
N ILE A 238 -7.85 6.09 1.31
CA ILE A 238 -8.42 6.67 0.10
C ILE A 238 -8.45 8.18 0.31
N LEU A 239 -7.81 8.89 -0.60
CA LEU A 239 -7.66 10.33 -0.54
C LEU A 239 -8.40 10.95 -1.73
N SER A 240 -9.25 11.92 -1.46
CA SER A 240 -9.93 12.70 -2.49
C SER A 240 -9.05 13.83 -3.02
N THR A 241 -9.56 14.58 -3.96
CA THR A 241 -8.92 15.78 -4.51
C THR A 241 -8.44 16.71 -3.38
N GLY A 242 -7.17 17.13 -3.46
CA GLY A 242 -6.54 17.95 -2.43
C GLY A 242 -6.09 17.20 -1.17
N GLY A 243 -6.03 15.86 -1.22
CA GLY A 243 -5.49 15.03 -0.16
C GLY A 243 -6.39 14.90 1.07
N VAL A 244 -7.70 14.96 0.89
CA VAL A 244 -8.66 14.80 2.00
C VAL A 244 -8.96 13.31 2.18
N TYR A 245 -8.86 12.80 3.41
CA TYR A 245 -9.21 11.42 3.73
C TYR A 245 -10.70 11.13 3.45
N ALA A 246 -10.96 10.29 2.47
CA ALA A 246 -12.29 9.74 2.19
C ALA A 246 -12.50 8.41 2.91
N ALA A 247 -11.42 7.68 3.18
CA ALA A 247 -11.42 6.44 3.94
C ALA A 247 -10.05 6.18 4.54
N SER A 248 -10.02 5.63 5.74
CA SER A 248 -8.81 5.21 6.45
C SER A 248 -9.16 4.12 7.47
N ASP A 249 -8.15 3.38 7.93
CA ASP A 249 -8.24 2.49 9.09
C ASP A 249 -8.60 3.22 10.40
N ASP A 250 -8.34 4.52 10.45
CA ASP A 250 -8.74 5.43 11.53
C ASP A 250 -9.81 6.39 11.02
N ILE A 251 -11.07 6.13 11.41
CA ILE A 251 -12.23 6.91 10.99
C ILE A 251 -12.15 8.38 11.44
N SER A 252 -11.38 8.68 12.51
CA SER A 252 -11.22 10.05 12.99
C SER A 252 -10.47 10.96 12.00
N LEU A 253 -9.88 10.38 10.97
CA LEU A 253 -9.19 11.09 9.90
C LEU A 253 -10.13 11.55 8.78
N PHE A 254 -11.33 10.99 8.72
CA PHE A 254 -12.30 11.33 7.69
C PHE A 254 -12.49 12.85 7.57
N GLY A 255 -12.46 13.36 6.34
CA GLY A 255 -12.61 14.79 6.05
C GLY A 255 -11.38 15.67 6.35
N LYS A 256 -10.33 15.16 6.99
CA LYS A 256 -9.08 15.90 7.26
C LYS A 256 -8.12 15.78 6.09
N LYS A 257 -7.27 16.78 5.90
CA LYS A 257 -6.20 16.71 4.90
C LYS A 257 -5.02 15.88 5.43
N ILE A 258 -4.44 15.08 4.57
CA ILE A 258 -3.25 14.27 4.90
C ILE A 258 -2.09 15.13 5.40
N ALA A 259 -1.91 16.35 4.84
CA ALA A 259 -0.88 17.29 5.26
C ALA A 259 -1.12 17.91 6.64
N GLU A 260 -2.36 17.93 7.14
CA GLU A 260 -2.70 18.40 8.49
C GLU A 260 -2.44 17.29 9.53
N VAL A 261 -2.63 16.02 9.13
CA VAL A 261 -2.45 14.85 9.98
C VAL A 261 -0.98 14.46 10.09
N ASN A 262 -0.24 14.58 9.00
CA ASN A 262 1.18 14.28 8.92
C ASN A 262 1.95 15.49 8.41
N THR A 263 2.60 16.21 9.31
CA THR A 263 3.35 17.43 9.00
C THR A 263 4.82 17.18 8.66
N HIS A 264 5.26 15.92 8.58
CA HIS A 264 6.67 15.62 8.29
C HIS A 264 7.02 15.99 6.84
N PRO A 265 8.16 16.67 6.57
CA PRO A 265 8.53 17.14 5.24
C PRO A 265 8.59 16.05 4.16
N SER A 266 8.90 14.80 4.54
CA SER A 266 8.95 13.69 3.59
C SER A 266 7.59 13.34 2.97
N LEU A 267 6.46 13.78 3.57
CA LEU A 267 5.13 13.61 3.00
C LEU A 267 4.96 14.42 1.71
N GLN A 268 5.74 15.48 1.52
CA GLN A 268 5.65 16.36 0.35
C GLN A 268 5.68 15.60 -0.97
N GLN A 269 6.47 14.52 -1.06
CA GLN A 269 6.54 13.69 -2.26
C GLN A 269 5.18 13.05 -2.63
N ILE A 270 4.40 12.65 -1.63
CA ILE A 270 3.07 12.05 -1.82
C ILE A 270 2.06 13.13 -2.21
N THR A 271 2.10 14.28 -1.54
CA THR A 271 1.18 15.40 -1.85
C THR A 271 1.48 16.01 -3.22
N ASP A 272 2.74 16.09 -3.62
CA ASP A 272 3.14 16.55 -4.95
C ASP A 272 2.70 15.56 -6.05
N ALA A 273 2.87 14.26 -5.81
CA ALA A 273 2.38 13.23 -6.72
C ALA A 273 0.85 13.31 -6.90
N GLN A 274 0.13 13.54 -5.82
CA GLN A 274 -1.32 13.73 -5.84
C GLN A 274 -1.71 14.98 -6.63
N ALA A 275 -1.05 16.11 -6.39
CA ALA A 275 -1.30 17.36 -7.12
C ALA A 275 -0.93 17.25 -8.61
N ALA A 276 0.10 16.48 -8.95
CA ALA A 276 0.51 16.19 -10.33
C ALA A 276 -0.29 15.04 -10.98
N HIS A 277 -1.25 14.44 -10.29
CA HIS A 277 -2.05 13.29 -10.73
C HIS A 277 -1.19 12.08 -11.15
N THR A 278 -0.06 11.88 -10.49
CA THR A 278 0.88 10.79 -10.78
C THR A 278 0.78 9.66 -9.77
N SER A 279 1.08 8.47 -10.23
CA SER A 279 1.16 7.27 -9.40
C SER A 279 2.62 6.88 -9.18
N GLY A 280 2.95 6.27 -8.04
CA GLY A 280 4.33 5.89 -7.74
C GLY A 280 4.51 5.28 -6.37
N VAL A 281 5.79 5.11 -5.99
CA VAL A 281 6.16 4.60 -4.67
C VAL A 281 7.10 5.59 -4.01
N TYR A 282 6.84 5.89 -2.75
CA TYR A 282 7.51 6.93 -1.99
C TYR A 282 7.95 6.42 -0.64
N GLU A 283 9.16 6.80 -0.23
CA GLU A 283 9.66 6.56 1.13
C GLU A 283 9.39 7.82 1.96
N TYR A 284 8.75 7.66 3.10
CA TYR A 284 8.35 8.79 3.93
C TYR A 284 8.22 8.39 5.40
N ILE A 285 8.12 9.38 6.28
CA ILE A 285 7.75 9.15 7.68
C ILE A 285 6.21 9.21 7.77
N ASN A 286 5.61 8.11 8.23
CA ASN A 286 4.15 8.03 8.35
C ASN A 286 3.62 8.84 9.55
N ARG A 287 2.29 8.94 9.68
CA ARG A 287 1.61 9.66 10.77
C ARG A 287 1.98 9.20 12.19
N HIS A 288 2.55 8.02 12.33
CA HIS A 288 3.03 7.48 13.60
C HIS A 288 4.53 7.74 13.84
N GLY A 289 5.18 8.56 13.03
CA GLY A 289 6.59 8.88 13.13
C GLY A 289 7.54 7.75 12.72
N LYS A 290 7.06 6.74 12.01
CA LYS A 290 7.85 5.59 11.54
C LYS A 290 8.22 5.74 10.07
N GLU A 291 9.44 5.34 9.71
CA GLU A 291 9.83 5.16 8.32
C GLU A 291 8.90 4.14 7.63
N ALA A 292 8.36 4.51 6.49
CA ALA A 292 7.38 3.73 5.74
C ALA A 292 7.62 3.83 4.24
N ILE A 293 7.12 2.83 3.51
CA ILE A 293 7.04 2.83 2.07
C ILE A 293 5.55 2.93 1.71
N GLY A 294 5.20 3.91 0.88
CA GLY A 294 3.83 4.13 0.40
C GLY A 294 3.72 3.94 -1.10
N GLY A 295 2.86 3.03 -1.55
CA GLY A 295 2.41 2.93 -2.92
C GLY A 295 1.19 3.84 -3.13
N VAL A 296 1.24 4.72 -4.11
CA VAL A 296 0.16 5.65 -4.47
C VAL A 296 -0.33 5.31 -5.87
N SER A 297 -1.64 5.14 -6.01
CA SER A 297 -2.30 5.02 -7.32
C SER A 297 -3.38 6.07 -7.43
N THR A 298 -3.22 7.00 -8.39
CA THR A 298 -4.14 8.09 -8.65
C THR A 298 -5.01 7.77 -9.86
N PHE A 299 -6.29 8.12 -9.81
CA PHE A 299 -7.25 7.94 -10.88
C PHE A 299 -8.18 9.16 -10.99
N GLU A 300 -8.65 9.44 -12.19
CA GLU A 300 -9.68 10.45 -12.42
C GLU A 300 -11.06 9.86 -12.09
N VAL A 301 -11.88 10.63 -11.39
CA VAL A 301 -13.27 10.28 -11.10
C VAL A 301 -14.13 10.87 -12.18
N TRP A 302 -14.56 10.04 -13.12
CA TRP A 302 -15.36 10.44 -14.25
C TRP A 302 -14.75 11.56 -15.12
N ARG A 303 -15.00 11.51 -16.40
CA ARG A 303 -14.46 12.49 -17.36
C ARG A 303 -15.00 13.90 -17.09
N ASN A 304 -14.16 14.89 -17.25
CA ASN A 304 -14.51 16.32 -17.15
C ASN A 304 -15.00 16.80 -15.78
N THR A 305 -14.87 16.00 -14.72
CA THR A 305 -15.14 16.48 -13.35
C THR A 305 -13.99 17.27 -12.78
N GLY A 306 -12.76 17.02 -13.25
CA GLY A 306 -11.53 17.55 -12.69
C GLY A 306 -11.21 17.00 -11.29
N SER A 307 -11.86 15.90 -10.89
CA SER A 307 -11.67 15.27 -9.61
C SER A 307 -10.72 14.09 -9.74
N PHE A 308 -9.60 14.15 -9.00
CA PHE A 308 -8.61 13.08 -8.95
C PHE A 308 -8.51 12.54 -7.54
N TRP A 309 -8.70 11.24 -7.41
CA TRP A 309 -8.58 10.53 -6.15
C TRP A 309 -7.37 9.61 -6.17
N SER A 310 -6.88 9.27 -4.99
CA SER A 310 -5.72 8.40 -4.86
C SER A 310 -5.95 7.33 -3.80
N VAL A 311 -5.42 6.15 -4.03
CA VAL A 311 -5.26 5.12 -3.00
C VAL A 311 -3.82 5.13 -2.56
N LEU A 312 -3.59 5.30 -1.27
CA LEU A 312 -2.30 5.16 -0.60
C LEU A 312 -2.30 3.86 0.20
N VAL A 313 -1.42 2.94 -0.16
CA VAL A 313 -1.12 1.74 0.64
C VAL A 313 0.26 1.91 1.25
N SER A 314 0.34 1.93 2.56
CA SER A 314 1.57 2.24 3.29
C SER A 314 1.91 1.14 4.28
N ALA A 315 3.18 0.73 4.30
CA ALA A 315 3.71 -0.23 5.27
C ALA A 315 4.96 0.31 5.96
N PRO A 316 5.10 0.13 7.29
CA PRO A 316 6.33 0.46 8.00
C PRO A 316 7.51 -0.34 7.44
N GLN A 317 8.67 0.29 7.27
CA GLN A 317 9.88 -0.40 6.79
C GLN A 317 10.26 -1.58 7.69
N THR A 318 9.98 -1.49 8.98
CA THR A 318 10.21 -2.58 9.94
C THR A 318 9.43 -3.85 9.59
N SER A 319 8.20 -3.70 9.09
CA SER A 319 7.35 -4.82 8.65
C SER A 319 7.79 -5.35 7.28
N VAL A 320 8.10 -4.44 6.36
CA VAL A 320 8.60 -4.77 5.02
C VAL A 320 9.90 -5.58 5.09
N TYR A 321 10.84 -5.17 5.94
CA TYR A 321 12.14 -5.84 6.08
C TYR A 321 12.19 -6.91 7.18
N ALA A 322 11.07 -7.26 7.80
CA ALA A 322 11.00 -8.34 8.78
C ALA A 322 11.56 -9.69 8.26
N PRO A 323 11.29 -10.12 7.00
CA PRO A 323 11.90 -11.32 6.43
C PRO A 323 13.43 -11.23 6.36
N LEU A 324 13.98 -10.06 6.05
CA LEU A 324 15.44 -9.85 5.97
C LEU A 324 16.12 -10.13 7.32
N ARG A 325 15.49 -9.76 8.43
CA ARG A 325 16.00 -10.04 9.78
C ARG A 325 16.13 -11.54 10.02
N LYS A 326 15.14 -12.34 9.62
CA LYS A 326 15.19 -13.81 9.73
C LYS A 326 16.33 -14.38 8.88
N ILE A 327 16.43 -13.94 7.62
CA ILE A 327 17.49 -14.35 6.70
C ILE A 327 18.86 -14.01 7.30
N THR A 328 19.05 -12.80 7.85
CA THR A 328 20.31 -12.35 8.44
C THR A 328 20.72 -13.23 9.64
N ILE A 329 19.79 -13.54 10.54
CA ILE A 329 20.07 -14.41 11.70
C ILE A 329 20.44 -15.82 11.22
N THR A 330 19.66 -16.41 10.30
CA THR A 330 19.93 -17.75 9.76
C THR A 330 21.29 -17.78 9.06
N MET A 331 21.61 -16.78 8.27
CA MET A 331 22.88 -16.64 7.56
C MET A 331 24.04 -16.53 8.56
N LEU A 332 23.91 -15.72 9.62
CA LEU A 332 24.95 -15.57 10.65
C LEU A 332 25.23 -16.92 11.35
N VAL A 333 24.17 -17.63 11.74
CA VAL A 333 24.31 -18.95 12.37
C VAL A 333 24.97 -19.95 11.41
N SER A 334 24.55 -19.97 10.15
CA SER A 334 25.13 -20.85 9.12
C SER A 334 26.59 -20.54 8.83
N VAL A 335 26.95 -19.26 8.77
CA VAL A 335 28.34 -18.80 8.58
C VAL A 335 29.22 -19.25 9.76
N LEU A 336 28.76 -19.06 10.98
CA LEU A 336 29.50 -19.49 12.20
C LEU A 336 29.66 -21.02 12.25
N ALA A 337 28.60 -21.77 11.94
CA ALA A 337 28.64 -23.23 11.93
C ALA A 337 29.58 -23.75 10.83
N SER A 338 29.51 -23.21 9.62
CA SER A 338 30.39 -23.57 8.51
C SER A 338 31.85 -23.25 8.80
N PHE A 339 32.11 -22.05 9.32
CA PHE A 339 33.47 -21.65 9.75
C PHE A 339 34.05 -22.58 10.79
N ALA A 340 33.30 -22.87 11.87
CA ALA A 340 33.73 -23.79 12.93
C ALA A 340 34.01 -25.20 12.37
N SER A 341 33.13 -25.72 11.48
CA SER A 341 33.30 -27.04 10.87
C SER A 341 34.55 -27.11 9.99
N ILE A 342 34.77 -26.11 9.13
CA ILE A 342 35.91 -26.06 8.23
C ILE A 342 37.20 -25.97 9.04
N VAL A 343 37.30 -25.08 10.05
CA VAL A 343 38.46 -24.93 10.90
C VAL A 343 38.74 -26.23 11.68
N PHE A 344 37.69 -26.87 12.17
CA PHE A 344 37.85 -28.17 12.88
C PHE A 344 38.42 -29.28 11.95
N ILE A 345 37.82 -29.45 10.76
CA ILE A 345 38.26 -30.46 9.78
C ILE A 345 39.71 -30.21 9.36
N ILE A 346 40.04 -28.96 9.01
CA ILE A 346 41.40 -28.61 8.60
C ILE A 346 42.41 -28.79 9.80
N SER A 347 42.03 -28.38 11.02
CA SER A 347 42.87 -28.57 12.19
C SER A 347 43.13 -30.06 12.47
N LEU A 348 42.14 -30.91 12.32
CA LEU A 348 42.25 -32.35 12.45
C LEU A 348 43.19 -32.92 11.37
N PHE A 349 42.96 -32.54 10.11
CA PHE A 349 43.81 -32.98 9.00
C PHE A 349 45.30 -32.56 9.20
N VAL A 350 45.54 -31.28 9.47
CA VAL A 350 46.89 -30.77 9.72
C VAL A 350 47.55 -31.52 10.88
N ARG A 351 46.85 -31.79 11.98
CA ARG A 351 47.37 -32.51 13.12
C ARG A 351 47.70 -33.95 12.78
N LEU A 352 46.81 -34.65 12.09
CA LEU A 352 46.98 -36.09 11.80
C LEU A 352 47.91 -36.34 10.61
N ALA A 353 47.76 -35.63 9.53
CA ALA A 353 48.48 -35.87 8.27
C ALA A 353 49.86 -35.20 8.23
N LEU A 354 50.00 -33.96 8.76
CA LEU A 354 51.23 -33.20 8.64
C LEU A 354 52.05 -33.20 9.94
N VAL A 355 51.49 -32.73 11.09
CA VAL A 355 52.26 -32.51 12.30
C VAL A 355 52.78 -33.84 12.90
N LYS A 356 51.97 -34.91 12.93
CA LYS A 356 52.41 -36.22 13.43
C LYS A 356 53.53 -36.78 12.57
N ARG A 357 53.42 -36.69 11.24
CA ARG A 357 54.43 -37.25 10.30
C ARG A 357 55.74 -36.47 10.37
N LEU A 358 55.68 -35.12 10.29
CA LEU A 358 56.85 -34.25 10.43
C LEU A 358 57.56 -34.46 11.79
N SER A 359 56.83 -34.62 12.88
CA SER A 359 57.38 -34.91 14.20
C SER A 359 58.05 -36.28 14.23
N SER A 360 57.47 -37.30 13.59
CA SER A 360 58.07 -38.65 13.47
C SER A 360 59.36 -38.63 12.69
N ILE A 361 59.38 -37.96 11.52
CA ILE A 361 60.61 -37.81 10.70
C ILE A 361 61.66 -37.00 11.47
N SER A 362 61.31 -35.90 12.09
CA SER A 362 62.24 -35.08 12.88
C SER A 362 62.85 -35.84 14.07
N ASN A 363 62.05 -36.64 14.76
CA ASN A 363 62.51 -37.45 15.85
C ASN A 363 63.44 -38.57 15.38
N ALA A 364 63.09 -39.22 14.27
CA ALA A 364 63.94 -40.28 13.68
C ALA A 364 65.29 -39.72 13.21
N LEU A 365 65.27 -38.54 12.55
CA LEU A 365 66.50 -37.84 12.17
C LEU A 365 67.33 -37.43 13.40
N PHE A 366 66.71 -36.97 14.45
CA PHE A 366 67.39 -36.59 15.69
C PHE A 366 68.03 -37.84 16.36
N GLU A 367 67.34 -38.96 16.43
CA GLU A 367 67.90 -40.21 16.96
C GLU A 367 69.00 -40.78 16.07
N PHE A 368 68.88 -40.61 14.72
CA PHE A 368 69.97 -40.98 13.79
C PHE A 368 71.21 -40.12 13.99
N PHE A 369 71.08 -38.80 14.18
CA PHE A 369 72.21 -37.90 14.49
C PHE A 369 72.87 -38.23 15.87
N LYS A 370 72.08 -38.60 16.85
CA LYS A 370 72.62 -39.10 18.14
C LYS A 370 73.48 -40.37 17.97
N TYR A 371 73.03 -41.29 17.09
CA TYR A 371 73.74 -42.50 16.74
C TYR A 371 75.07 -42.14 16.03
N LEU A 372 75.06 -41.31 15.01
CA LEU A 372 76.23 -40.86 14.29
C LEU A 372 77.25 -40.15 15.21
N ASN A 373 76.81 -39.40 16.17
CA ASN A 373 77.67 -38.66 17.16
C ASN A 373 78.09 -39.52 18.30
N HIS A 374 77.95 -40.88 18.26
CA HIS A 374 78.30 -41.84 19.29
C HIS A 374 77.60 -41.58 20.65
N GLN A 375 76.52 -40.82 20.67
CA GLN A 375 75.70 -40.57 21.88
C GLN A 375 74.70 -41.67 22.15
N ARG A 376 74.52 -42.64 21.19
CA ARG A 376 73.71 -43.84 21.28
C ARG A 376 74.48 -45.03 20.69
N LYS A 377 74.35 -46.20 21.34
CA LYS A 377 75.05 -47.42 20.90
C LYS A 377 74.34 -48.20 19.79
N ASP A 378 73.01 -48.17 19.80
CA ASP A 378 72.19 -48.94 18.87
C ASP A 378 71.67 -48.05 17.71
N ALA A 379 71.69 -48.59 16.49
CA ALA A 379 71.13 -47.89 15.35
C ALA A 379 69.59 -47.69 15.49
N PRO A 380 69.04 -46.53 15.19
CA PRO A 380 67.61 -46.31 15.26
C PRO A 380 66.86 -47.17 14.24
N ASN A 381 65.68 -47.65 14.61
CA ASN A 381 64.82 -48.40 13.72
C ASN A 381 64.41 -47.57 12.51
N PRO A 382 64.38 -48.14 11.31
CA PRO A 382 63.95 -47.43 10.09
C PRO A 382 62.48 -47.01 10.24
N LEU A 383 62.16 -45.82 9.67
CA LEU A 383 60.78 -45.33 9.62
C LEU A 383 59.95 -46.29 8.78
N LYS A 384 58.77 -46.67 9.27
CA LYS A 384 57.79 -47.43 8.47
C LYS A 384 57.15 -46.50 7.44
N ILE A 385 57.06 -46.94 6.20
CA ILE A 385 56.27 -46.26 5.14
C ILE A 385 54.80 -46.30 5.56
N ILE A 386 54.22 -45.12 5.85
CA ILE A 386 52.83 -45.03 6.35
C ILE A 386 51.89 -44.62 5.23
N ALA A 387 52.40 -43.97 4.17
CA ALA A 387 51.63 -43.53 3.01
C ALA A 387 52.50 -43.48 1.76
N GLN A 388 51.88 -43.45 0.58
CA GLN A 388 52.53 -43.39 -0.72
C GLN A 388 52.55 -41.95 -1.32
N ASP A 389 52.61 -40.94 -0.41
CA ASP A 389 52.76 -39.53 -0.79
C ASP A 389 54.21 -39.04 -0.57
N GLU A 390 54.51 -37.83 -0.94
CA GLU A 390 55.87 -37.20 -0.86
C GLU A 390 56.43 -37.16 0.56
N LEU A 391 55.63 -37.32 1.58
CA LEU A 391 56.02 -37.40 3.01
C LEU A 391 56.08 -38.83 3.53
N GLY A 392 55.66 -39.83 2.73
CA GLY A 392 55.60 -41.20 3.13
C GLY A 392 56.65 -42.09 2.43
N GLN A 393 57.21 -41.62 1.29
CA GLN A 393 58.38 -42.20 0.61
C GLN A 393 59.65 -41.74 1.24
#